data_d7abb0cc066263fbe5460b34d920e58f
#
_entry.id   d7abb0cc066263fbe5460b34d920e58f
#
_cell.length_a   1.000
_cell.length_b   1.000
_cell.length_c   1.000
_cell.angle_alpha   90.00
_cell.angle_beta   90.00
_cell.angle_gamma   90.00
#
_symmetry.space_group_name_H-M   'P 1'
#
loop_
_entity.id
_entity.type
_entity.pdbx_description
1 polymer ?
#
loop_
_entity_poly.entity_id
_entity_poly.type
_entity_poly.pdbx_seq_one_letter_code
_entity_poly.pdbx_strand_id
1 'polypeptide(L)'
;MSAEIKDLSPKHVWGYFYDLTQIPRPTGHMEAVTRFMISFGKGLGLETLQDEVGNVLIRKPATPGMEGRKTVTLQSHLDMVPQKNSSVKHDFEKDPIDAYIDGDWVTARETTLGADNGMGAALAMAVLADNSLRHGPIEALFTIDEEQGMDGAFGLKPHFLQGDILLNCDSEKEGELFVGCAGGANVNVSFQFKEDTYIPEGDVAVKVSLSGLKGGHSGVDIHLGRANANKLIFRFLKEAVCDYGARLSSVAGGSLPNAIPREAFAVITIPGDNVESLWELVADYQDMFRTEDMGVEDQIDFEMVELPSTLIPEEIQDDLINAIEGCQNGVISMLHDFPGTIESSSNLAIVKTSDELIEVKILVRSSSESRRDSVCSSLESVFALAGAKVEESGHYNGWQPNINSPILNLMKSTYLDLFGKEPEVKVMHAGLECGIIQGAYPDMDMVSIGPDLEYPHSPDERVNIHSVQKIWEFITATLERI
;
A
#
# COMPACT_ATOMS: atom_id res chain seq x y z
N MET A 1 -15.34 -13.62 -27.41
CA MET A 1 -14.46 -12.46 -27.14
C MET A 1 -13.61 -12.68 -25.92
N SER A 2 -14.11 -12.92 -24.72
CA SER A 2 -13.24 -13.24 -23.56
C SER A 2 -12.41 -14.52 -23.71
N ALA A 3 -12.92 -15.54 -24.41
CA ALA A 3 -12.20 -16.80 -24.63
C ALA A 3 -10.96 -16.68 -25.56
N GLU A 4 -10.84 -15.60 -26.33
CA GLU A 4 -9.67 -15.35 -27.20
C GLU A 4 -8.39 -15.10 -26.40
N ILE A 5 -8.50 -14.71 -25.12
CA ILE A 5 -7.38 -14.55 -24.21
C ILE A 5 -6.60 -15.87 -24.07
N LYS A 6 -7.27 -17.03 -24.09
CA LYS A 6 -6.63 -18.36 -24.01
C LYS A 6 -5.68 -18.66 -25.18
N ASP A 7 -5.80 -17.94 -26.29
CA ASP A 7 -4.97 -18.13 -27.46
C ASP A 7 -3.70 -17.26 -27.46
N LEU A 8 -3.57 -16.34 -26.48
CA LEU A 8 -2.37 -15.54 -26.29
C LEU A 8 -1.17 -16.41 -25.90
N SER A 9 0.05 -15.93 -26.16
CA SER A 9 1.28 -16.62 -25.77
C SER A 9 1.82 -16.05 -24.43
N PRO A 10 2.21 -16.93 -23.49
CA PRO A 10 2.14 -18.41 -23.46
C PRO A 10 0.72 -18.93 -23.20
N LYS A 11 0.23 -19.83 -24.06
CA LYS A 11 -1.17 -20.31 -24.00
C LYS A 11 -1.62 -20.87 -22.66
N HIS A 12 -0.75 -21.61 -21.99
CA HIS A 12 -1.09 -22.23 -20.71
C HIS A 12 -1.22 -21.18 -19.59
N VAL A 13 -0.38 -20.14 -19.56
CA VAL A 13 -0.50 -19.04 -18.59
C VAL A 13 -1.82 -18.30 -18.82
N TRP A 14 -2.09 -17.86 -20.05
CA TRP A 14 -3.32 -17.16 -20.36
C TRP A 14 -4.58 -18.03 -20.23
N GLY A 15 -4.44 -19.34 -20.44
CA GLY A 15 -5.50 -20.30 -20.19
C GLY A 15 -5.90 -20.33 -18.72
N TYR A 16 -4.92 -20.43 -17.80
CA TYR A 16 -5.17 -20.42 -16.37
C TYR A 16 -5.63 -19.05 -15.86
N PHE A 17 -5.06 -17.98 -16.39
CA PHE A 17 -5.56 -16.65 -16.07
C PHE A 17 -7.03 -16.48 -16.44
N TYR A 18 -7.41 -16.88 -17.65
CA TYR A 18 -8.82 -16.87 -18.05
C TYR A 18 -9.69 -17.73 -17.12
N ASP A 19 -9.25 -18.91 -16.73
CA ASP A 19 -10.01 -19.75 -15.82
C ASP A 19 -10.22 -19.08 -14.45
N LEU A 20 -9.20 -18.34 -13.95
CA LEU A 20 -9.32 -17.53 -12.74
C LEU A 20 -10.31 -16.36 -12.90
N THR A 21 -10.36 -15.70 -14.06
CA THR A 21 -11.36 -14.63 -14.31
C THR A 21 -12.80 -15.14 -14.31
N GLN A 22 -13.02 -16.46 -14.50
CA GLN A 22 -14.35 -17.06 -14.46
C GLN A 22 -14.81 -17.45 -13.05
N ILE A 23 -13.95 -17.29 -12.05
CA ILE A 23 -14.24 -17.67 -10.66
C ILE A 23 -14.30 -16.38 -9.83
N PRO A 24 -15.48 -16.05 -9.25
CA PRO A 24 -15.59 -14.97 -8.29
C PRO A 24 -14.61 -15.16 -7.12
N ARG A 25 -13.80 -14.13 -6.85
CA ARG A 25 -12.75 -14.16 -5.82
C ARG A 25 -12.45 -12.78 -5.20
N PRO A 26 -13.49 -11.97 -4.92
CA PRO A 26 -13.25 -10.72 -4.23
C PRO A 26 -12.75 -11.01 -2.82
N THR A 27 -11.89 -10.13 -2.29
CA THR A 27 -11.35 -10.23 -0.92
C THR A 27 -12.46 -10.49 0.10
N GLY A 28 -12.24 -11.41 1.02
CA GLY A 28 -13.23 -11.87 2.00
C GLY A 28 -14.17 -12.99 1.50
N HIS A 29 -14.12 -13.37 0.21
CA HIS A 29 -14.99 -14.41 -0.39
C HIS A 29 -14.18 -15.46 -1.15
N MET A 30 -13.29 -16.16 -0.45
CA MET A 30 -12.25 -17.01 -1.02
C MET A 30 -12.64 -18.45 -1.33
N GLU A 31 -13.81 -18.91 -0.91
CA GLU A 31 -14.15 -20.34 -0.92
C GLU A 31 -14.19 -20.96 -2.32
N ALA A 32 -14.60 -20.19 -3.32
CA ALA A 32 -14.73 -20.70 -4.68
C ALA A 32 -13.34 -20.91 -5.32
N VAL A 33 -12.47 -19.93 -5.24
CA VAL A 33 -11.12 -19.98 -5.83
C VAL A 33 -10.23 -20.95 -5.06
N THR A 34 -10.35 -21.03 -3.73
CA THR A 34 -9.63 -21.99 -2.90
C THR A 34 -10.00 -23.44 -3.26
N ARG A 35 -11.30 -23.75 -3.42
CA ARG A 35 -11.74 -25.07 -3.91
C ARG A 35 -11.21 -25.38 -5.30
N PHE A 36 -11.18 -24.39 -6.19
CA PHE A 36 -10.63 -24.55 -7.52
C PHE A 36 -9.14 -24.90 -7.47
N MET A 37 -8.33 -24.18 -6.68
CA MET A 37 -6.90 -24.44 -6.53
C MET A 37 -6.61 -25.83 -5.94
N ILE A 38 -7.36 -26.23 -4.91
CA ILE A 38 -7.27 -27.59 -4.35
C ILE A 38 -7.59 -28.65 -5.41
N SER A 39 -8.63 -28.41 -6.20
CA SER A 39 -9.04 -29.35 -7.26
C SER A 39 -8.01 -29.39 -8.38
N PHE A 40 -7.41 -28.26 -8.72
CA PHE A 40 -6.34 -28.16 -9.71
C PHE A 40 -5.11 -28.98 -9.31
N GLY A 41 -4.57 -28.77 -8.10
CA GLY A 41 -3.39 -29.52 -7.63
C GLY A 41 -3.66 -31.04 -7.54
N LYS A 42 -4.82 -31.44 -7.01
CA LYS A 42 -5.24 -32.84 -6.99
C LYS A 42 -5.42 -33.43 -8.39
N GLY A 43 -5.95 -32.64 -9.32
CA GLY A 43 -6.11 -33.04 -10.72
C GLY A 43 -4.78 -33.33 -11.45
N LEU A 44 -3.71 -32.65 -11.03
CA LEU A 44 -2.35 -32.93 -11.48
C LEU A 44 -1.68 -34.11 -10.77
N GLY A 45 -2.32 -34.69 -9.74
CA GLY A 45 -1.74 -35.73 -8.91
C GLY A 45 -0.67 -35.24 -7.93
N LEU A 46 -0.64 -33.93 -7.66
CA LEU A 46 0.36 -33.31 -6.77
C LEU A 46 -0.13 -33.25 -5.31
N GLU A 47 0.83 -33.28 -4.38
CA GLU A 47 0.53 -33.03 -2.98
C GLU A 47 -0.08 -31.62 -2.84
N THR A 48 -1.27 -31.57 -2.26
CA THR A 48 -2.04 -30.32 -2.15
C THR A 48 -2.55 -30.20 -0.72
N LEU A 49 -2.10 -29.16 -0.04
CA LEU A 49 -2.39 -28.86 1.36
C LEU A 49 -3.16 -27.55 1.46
N GLN A 50 -3.95 -27.44 2.50
CA GLN A 50 -4.58 -26.19 2.93
C GLN A 50 -4.23 -25.96 4.40
N ASP A 51 -3.84 -24.76 4.76
CA ASP A 51 -3.58 -24.40 6.15
C ASP A 51 -4.87 -23.98 6.89
N GLU A 52 -4.72 -23.63 8.16
CA GLU A 52 -5.86 -23.28 9.04
C GLU A 52 -6.57 -21.98 8.64
N VAL A 53 -5.87 -21.05 7.97
CA VAL A 53 -6.44 -19.78 7.54
C VAL A 53 -7.05 -19.85 6.14
N GLY A 54 -6.66 -20.83 5.33
CA GLY A 54 -7.22 -21.06 4.01
C GLY A 54 -6.24 -20.97 2.85
N ASN A 55 -4.95 -20.68 3.11
CA ASN A 55 -3.92 -20.72 2.07
C ASN A 55 -3.80 -22.11 1.45
N VAL A 56 -3.48 -22.14 0.17
CA VAL A 56 -3.28 -23.43 -0.55
C VAL A 56 -1.81 -23.58 -0.92
N LEU A 57 -1.24 -24.73 -0.61
CA LEU A 57 0.12 -25.11 -0.96
C LEU A 57 0.11 -26.35 -1.85
N ILE A 58 0.72 -26.26 -3.04
CA ILE A 58 0.84 -27.37 -3.98
C ILE A 58 2.31 -27.68 -4.20
N ARG A 59 2.73 -28.93 -3.96
CA ARG A 59 4.12 -29.37 -4.10
C ARG A 59 4.32 -30.21 -5.35
N LYS A 60 5.33 -29.85 -6.14
CA LYS A 60 5.77 -30.58 -7.32
C LYS A 60 7.18 -31.15 -7.08
N PRO A 61 7.39 -32.46 -7.20
CA PRO A 61 8.73 -33.04 -7.04
C PRO A 61 9.67 -32.55 -8.14
N ALA A 62 10.98 -32.57 -7.82
CA ALA A 62 12.00 -32.23 -8.80
C ALA A 62 11.93 -33.10 -10.06
N THR A 63 12.35 -32.53 -11.18
CA THR A 63 12.56 -33.31 -12.40
C THR A 63 13.78 -34.21 -12.29
N PRO A 64 13.84 -35.35 -13.03
CA PRO A 64 14.94 -36.29 -12.94
C PRO A 64 16.31 -35.63 -13.08
N GLY A 65 17.19 -35.86 -12.11
CA GLY A 65 18.53 -35.28 -12.03
C GLY A 65 18.62 -33.90 -11.37
N MET A 66 17.51 -33.36 -10.85
CA MET A 66 17.44 -32.07 -10.15
C MET A 66 17.06 -32.23 -8.66
N GLU A 67 17.02 -33.45 -8.12
CA GLU A 67 16.49 -33.76 -6.77
C GLU A 67 17.33 -33.15 -5.65
N GLY A 68 18.61 -32.86 -5.90
CA GLY A 68 19.54 -32.25 -4.93
C GLY A 68 19.56 -30.71 -4.99
N ARG A 69 18.69 -30.10 -5.76
CA ARG A 69 18.60 -28.64 -5.90
C ARG A 69 17.77 -28.05 -4.76
N LYS A 70 17.93 -26.74 -4.53
CA LYS A 70 17.13 -26.01 -3.55
C LYS A 70 15.64 -26.04 -3.91
N THR A 71 14.79 -26.08 -2.89
CA THR A 71 13.36 -25.97 -3.07
C THR A 71 12.97 -24.52 -3.31
N VAL A 72 12.18 -24.28 -4.33
CA VAL A 72 11.66 -22.95 -4.70
C VAL A 72 10.18 -22.85 -4.40
N THR A 73 9.79 -21.85 -3.63
CA THR A 73 8.38 -21.47 -3.43
C THR A 73 8.03 -20.37 -4.40
N LEU A 74 7.06 -20.62 -5.28
CA LEU A 74 6.37 -19.58 -6.07
C LEU A 74 5.20 -19.07 -5.24
N GLN A 75 5.07 -17.76 -5.02
CA GLN A 75 4.02 -17.22 -4.17
C GLN A 75 3.20 -16.15 -4.91
N SER A 76 1.89 -16.21 -4.71
CA SER A 76 0.91 -15.23 -5.21
C SER A 76 -0.34 -15.26 -4.34
N HIS A 77 -1.13 -14.17 -4.31
CA HIS A 77 -2.42 -14.15 -3.65
C HIS A 77 -3.57 -14.49 -4.60
N LEU A 78 -4.68 -14.98 -4.04
CA LEU A 78 -5.83 -15.44 -4.82
C LEU A 78 -6.96 -14.41 -4.91
N ASP A 79 -7.07 -13.51 -3.97
CA ASP A 79 -8.11 -12.49 -3.96
C ASP A 79 -7.86 -11.38 -4.99
N MET A 80 -8.82 -10.50 -5.12
CA MET A 80 -8.74 -9.30 -5.95
C MET A 80 -9.62 -8.20 -5.37
N VAL A 81 -9.21 -6.94 -5.56
CA VAL A 81 -10.02 -5.78 -5.21
C VAL A 81 -11.27 -5.69 -6.08
N PRO A 82 -12.49 -5.65 -5.51
CA PRO A 82 -13.74 -5.59 -6.26
C PRO A 82 -14.16 -4.13 -6.55
N GLN A 83 -13.62 -3.52 -7.61
CA GLN A 83 -13.98 -2.17 -8.04
C GLN A 83 -14.68 -2.17 -9.40
N LYS A 84 -15.67 -1.30 -9.56
CA LYS A 84 -16.42 -1.11 -10.82
C LYS A 84 -16.90 0.33 -10.97
N ASN A 85 -17.18 0.73 -12.20
CA ASN A 85 -17.87 1.98 -12.45
C ASN A 85 -19.30 1.96 -11.89
N SER A 86 -19.75 3.07 -11.33
CA SER A 86 -21.05 3.16 -10.63
C SER A 86 -22.28 2.83 -11.51
N SER A 87 -22.14 2.98 -12.83
CA SER A 87 -23.17 2.66 -13.84
C SER A 87 -23.31 1.16 -14.11
N VAL A 88 -22.32 0.34 -13.71
CA VAL A 88 -22.26 -1.09 -14.07
C VAL A 88 -22.96 -1.96 -13.04
N LYS A 89 -23.78 -2.86 -13.55
CA LYS A 89 -24.35 -3.94 -12.72
C LYS A 89 -23.46 -5.17 -12.80
N HIS A 90 -22.65 -5.36 -11.80
CA HIS A 90 -21.78 -6.52 -11.63
C HIS A 90 -21.77 -6.91 -10.16
N ASP A 91 -21.89 -8.20 -9.88
CA ASP A 91 -21.84 -8.79 -8.54
C ASP A 91 -20.55 -9.63 -8.44
N PHE A 92 -19.51 -9.08 -7.82
CA PHE A 92 -18.20 -9.73 -7.71
C PHE A 92 -18.22 -11.07 -6.96
N GLU A 93 -19.30 -11.36 -6.19
CA GLU A 93 -19.46 -12.66 -5.51
C GLU A 93 -20.04 -13.74 -6.44
N LYS A 94 -20.58 -13.36 -7.62
CA LYS A 94 -21.32 -14.29 -8.49
C LYS A 94 -20.93 -14.23 -9.95
N ASP A 95 -20.60 -13.03 -10.44
CA ASP A 95 -20.39 -12.82 -11.86
C ASP A 95 -18.90 -12.98 -12.23
N PRO A 96 -18.60 -13.64 -13.35
CA PRO A 96 -17.24 -13.72 -13.87
C PRO A 96 -16.79 -12.35 -14.42
N ILE A 97 -15.49 -12.11 -14.43
CA ILE A 97 -14.90 -10.92 -15.03
C ILE A 97 -14.94 -11.03 -16.58
N ASP A 98 -15.51 -10.02 -17.22
CA ASP A 98 -15.54 -9.93 -18.70
C ASP A 98 -14.24 -9.32 -19.21
N ALA A 99 -13.16 -10.10 -19.18
CA ALA A 99 -11.85 -9.71 -19.67
C ALA A 99 -11.78 -9.75 -21.20
N TYR A 100 -11.04 -8.80 -21.81
CA TYR A 100 -10.87 -8.74 -23.27
C TYR A 100 -9.48 -8.18 -23.65
N ILE A 101 -9.10 -8.39 -24.92
CA ILE A 101 -7.84 -7.89 -25.48
C ILE A 101 -8.08 -6.47 -26.00
N ASP A 102 -7.21 -5.53 -25.61
CA ASP A 102 -7.15 -4.16 -26.08
C ASP A 102 -5.72 -3.83 -26.55
N GLY A 103 -5.45 -3.99 -27.83
CA GLY A 103 -4.11 -3.85 -28.40
C GLY A 103 -3.12 -4.83 -27.77
N ASP A 104 -2.07 -4.31 -27.13
CA ASP A 104 -1.04 -5.10 -26.43
C ASP A 104 -1.40 -5.44 -25.00
N TRP A 105 -2.63 -5.15 -24.56
CA TRP A 105 -3.10 -5.30 -23.20
C TRP A 105 -4.29 -6.23 -23.09
N VAL A 106 -4.45 -6.82 -21.92
CA VAL A 106 -5.70 -7.46 -21.47
C VAL A 106 -6.26 -6.62 -20.35
N THR A 107 -7.55 -6.31 -20.41
CA THR A 107 -8.30 -5.49 -19.43
C THR A 107 -9.70 -6.07 -19.22
N ALA A 108 -10.51 -5.47 -18.35
CA ALA A 108 -11.89 -5.89 -18.10
C ALA A 108 -12.89 -4.77 -18.46
N ARG A 109 -14.16 -5.15 -18.69
CA ARG A 109 -15.22 -4.17 -19.02
C ARG A 109 -15.73 -3.51 -17.75
N GLU A 110 -15.25 -2.29 -17.50
CA GLU A 110 -15.75 -1.39 -16.44
C GLU A 110 -15.67 -1.96 -15.00
N THR A 111 -14.87 -3.03 -14.82
CA THR A 111 -14.54 -3.63 -13.52
C THR A 111 -13.02 -3.78 -13.42
N THR A 112 -12.52 -4.00 -12.20
CA THR A 112 -11.16 -4.55 -12.01
C THR A 112 -11.00 -5.85 -12.79
N LEU A 113 -9.80 -6.10 -13.31
CA LEU A 113 -9.45 -7.30 -14.07
C LEU A 113 -9.07 -8.47 -13.15
N GLY A 114 -8.44 -8.16 -12.03
CA GLY A 114 -7.84 -9.12 -11.11
C GLY A 114 -6.57 -9.76 -11.69
N ALA A 115 -5.81 -9.03 -12.50
CA ALA A 115 -4.46 -9.44 -12.89
C ALA A 115 -3.51 -9.37 -11.71
N ASP A 116 -3.75 -8.45 -10.81
CA ASP A 116 -3.28 -8.40 -9.45
C ASP A 116 -4.17 -9.34 -8.56
N ASN A 117 -3.68 -10.47 -8.04
CA ASN A 117 -2.46 -11.19 -8.43
C ASN A 117 -2.81 -12.47 -9.22
N GLY A 118 -3.93 -12.45 -9.98
CA GLY A 118 -4.36 -13.58 -10.81
C GLY A 118 -3.34 -13.98 -11.87
N MET A 119 -2.50 -13.03 -12.33
CA MET A 119 -1.45 -13.35 -13.30
C MET A 119 -0.29 -14.11 -12.62
N GLY A 120 0.12 -13.70 -11.42
CA GLY A 120 1.09 -14.46 -10.62
C GLY A 120 0.60 -15.88 -10.31
N ALA A 121 -0.66 -16.01 -9.92
CA ALA A 121 -1.29 -17.32 -9.70
C ALA A 121 -1.29 -18.18 -10.98
N ALA A 122 -1.61 -17.61 -12.14
CA ALA A 122 -1.61 -18.31 -13.42
C ALA A 122 -0.20 -18.76 -13.85
N LEU A 123 0.83 -17.94 -13.60
CA LEU A 123 2.24 -18.31 -13.83
C LEU A 123 2.64 -19.50 -12.96
N ALA A 124 2.31 -19.48 -11.66
CA ALA A 124 2.59 -20.60 -10.75
C ALA A 124 1.84 -21.88 -11.15
N MET A 125 0.56 -21.77 -11.55
CA MET A 125 -0.22 -22.89 -12.08
C MET A 125 0.41 -23.49 -13.35
N ALA A 126 0.88 -22.64 -14.25
CA ALA A 126 1.53 -23.06 -15.47
C ALA A 126 2.84 -23.84 -15.20
N VAL A 127 3.65 -23.39 -14.25
CA VAL A 127 4.85 -24.12 -13.81
C VAL A 127 4.49 -25.47 -13.21
N LEU A 128 3.47 -25.53 -12.37
CA LEU A 128 3.00 -26.81 -11.79
C LEU A 128 2.53 -27.81 -12.86
N ALA A 129 1.84 -27.34 -13.88
CA ALA A 129 1.25 -28.21 -14.91
C ALA A 129 2.25 -28.62 -16.01
N ASP A 130 3.30 -27.85 -16.25
CA ASP A 130 4.26 -28.11 -17.33
C ASP A 130 5.28 -29.17 -16.93
N ASN A 131 5.20 -30.35 -17.57
CA ASN A 131 6.11 -31.46 -17.34
C ASN A 131 7.38 -31.41 -18.23
N SER A 132 7.52 -30.39 -19.07
CA SER A 132 8.72 -30.22 -19.93
C SER A 132 9.80 -29.38 -19.27
N LEU A 133 9.47 -28.61 -18.23
CA LEU A 133 10.42 -27.77 -17.50
C LEU A 133 11.40 -28.60 -16.68
N ARG A 134 12.64 -28.13 -16.61
CA ARG A 134 13.66 -28.67 -15.72
C ARG A 134 13.74 -27.82 -14.46
N HIS A 135 13.55 -28.42 -13.29
CA HIS A 135 13.51 -27.71 -12.03
C HIS A 135 13.82 -28.62 -10.83
N GLY A 136 14.34 -28.04 -9.75
CA GLY A 136 14.39 -28.66 -8.42
C GLY A 136 12.98 -28.87 -7.82
N PRO A 137 12.86 -29.23 -6.54
CA PRO A 137 11.53 -29.28 -5.90
C PRO A 137 10.85 -27.90 -5.93
N ILE A 138 9.55 -27.86 -6.21
CA ILE A 138 8.76 -26.64 -6.25
C ILE A 138 7.62 -26.71 -5.25
N GLU A 139 7.38 -25.61 -4.58
CA GLU A 139 6.14 -25.31 -3.86
C GLU A 139 5.45 -24.13 -4.55
N ALA A 140 4.14 -24.17 -4.72
CA ALA A 140 3.35 -23.02 -5.07
C ALA A 140 2.44 -22.68 -3.90
N LEU A 141 2.67 -21.54 -3.29
CA LEU A 141 1.89 -20.98 -2.20
C LEU A 141 0.90 -19.97 -2.76
N PHE A 142 -0.37 -20.20 -2.53
CA PHE A 142 -1.46 -19.31 -2.88
C PHE A 142 -2.09 -18.78 -1.59
N THR A 143 -1.85 -17.51 -1.30
CA THR A 143 -2.36 -16.84 -0.10
C THR A 143 -3.77 -16.29 -0.33
N ILE A 144 -4.47 -15.99 0.75
CA ILE A 144 -5.80 -15.40 0.74
C ILE A 144 -5.80 -14.02 1.39
N ASP A 145 -6.79 -13.19 1.01
CA ASP A 145 -7.11 -11.92 1.64
C ASP A 145 -5.89 -10.99 1.83
N GLU A 146 -5.05 -10.89 0.78
CA GLU A 146 -3.90 -9.98 0.75
C GLU A 146 -4.38 -8.53 0.83
N GLU A 147 -5.36 -8.17 0.02
CA GLU A 147 -5.80 -6.81 -0.29
C GLU A 147 -6.48 -6.07 0.89
N GLN A 148 -6.89 -6.78 1.93
CA GLN A 148 -7.49 -6.17 3.13
C GLN A 148 -6.63 -6.25 4.39
N GLY A 149 -5.51 -6.97 4.36
CA GLY A 149 -4.70 -7.07 5.56
C GLY A 149 -3.64 -8.15 5.54
N MET A 150 -3.45 -8.85 4.41
CA MET A 150 -2.49 -9.94 4.25
C MET A 150 -2.74 -11.10 5.23
N ASP A 151 -4.01 -11.38 5.53
CA ASP A 151 -4.39 -12.36 6.55
C ASP A 151 -3.83 -13.76 6.27
N GLY A 152 -3.74 -14.13 4.97
CA GLY A 152 -3.11 -15.35 4.54
C GLY A 152 -1.64 -15.44 4.96
N ALA A 153 -0.86 -14.40 4.71
CA ALA A 153 0.55 -14.36 5.07
C ALA A 153 0.75 -14.34 6.59
N PHE A 154 -0.05 -13.56 7.35
CA PHE A 154 -0.02 -13.55 8.81
C PHE A 154 -0.37 -14.90 9.43
N GLY A 155 -1.21 -15.67 8.77
CA GLY A 155 -1.63 -17.00 9.22
C GLY A 155 -0.61 -18.11 9.03
N LEU A 156 0.43 -17.88 8.19
CA LEU A 156 1.44 -18.88 7.89
C LEU A 156 2.19 -19.34 9.14
N LYS A 157 2.24 -20.64 9.35
CA LYS A 157 2.97 -21.26 10.47
C LYS A 157 4.37 -21.67 10.03
N PRO A 158 5.38 -21.59 10.93
CA PRO A 158 6.70 -22.18 10.68
C PRO A 158 6.58 -23.64 10.24
N HIS A 159 7.44 -24.05 9.30
CA HIS A 159 7.49 -25.42 8.74
C HIS A 159 6.35 -25.83 7.81
N PHE A 160 5.41 -24.95 7.49
CA PHE A 160 4.42 -25.23 6.45
C PHE A 160 5.07 -25.23 5.06
N LEU A 161 5.94 -24.23 4.79
CA LEU A 161 6.81 -24.20 3.61
C LEU A 161 8.12 -24.93 3.87
N GLN A 162 8.68 -25.52 2.83
CA GLN A 162 9.98 -26.18 2.82
C GLN A 162 10.98 -25.47 1.89
N GLY A 163 10.55 -24.39 1.24
CA GLY A 163 11.35 -23.62 0.30
C GLY A 163 12.56 -22.96 0.94
N ASP A 164 13.72 -23.06 0.27
CA ASP A 164 14.92 -22.28 0.59
C ASP A 164 14.86 -20.89 -0.07
N ILE A 165 14.10 -20.78 -1.16
CA ILE A 165 13.98 -19.61 -2.00
C ILE A 165 12.49 -19.33 -2.22
N LEU A 166 12.11 -18.06 -2.18
CA LEU A 166 10.76 -17.63 -2.54
C LEU A 166 10.83 -16.62 -3.70
N LEU A 167 10.10 -16.94 -4.77
CA LEU A 167 9.81 -16.02 -5.86
C LEU A 167 8.36 -15.55 -5.71
N ASN A 168 8.18 -14.36 -5.21
CA ASN A 168 6.88 -13.71 -5.16
C ASN A 168 6.56 -13.17 -6.56
N CYS A 169 5.33 -13.41 -7.03
CA CYS A 169 4.89 -13.04 -8.39
C CYS A 169 3.93 -11.87 -8.37
N ASP A 170 4.13 -10.91 -7.45
CA ASP A 170 3.17 -9.86 -7.10
C ASP A 170 3.66 -8.44 -7.45
N SER A 171 4.77 -8.33 -8.17
CA SER A 171 5.24 -7.04 -8.66
C SER A 171 4.58 -6.70 -10.00
N GLU A 172 4.48 -5.41 -10.29
CA GLU A 172 3.67 -4.85 -11.37
C GLU A 172 4.52 -4.30 -12.53
N LYS A 173 5.84 -4.59 -12.55
CA LYS A 173 6.74 -4.03 -13.57
C LYS A 173 7.76 -5.03 -14.07
N GLU A 174 7.72 -5.33 -15.36
CA GLU A 174 8.70 -6.18 -16.04
C GLU A 174 10.08 -5.51 -16.05
N GLY A 175 11.10 -6.27 -15.69
CA GLY A 175 12.48 -5.77 -15.62
C GLY A 175 12.88 -5.17 -14.28
N GLU A 176 11.99 -5.17 -13.29
CA GLU A 176 12.28 -4.80 -11.93
C GLU A 176 12.34 -6.04 -11.02
N LEU A 177 13.34 -6.08 -10.14
CA LEU A 177 13.51 -7.10 -9.10
C LEU A 177 13.39 -6.44 -7.74
N PHE A 178 12.30 -6.71 -7.01
CA PHE A 178 12.18 -6.20 -5.66
C PHE A 178 12.83 -7.16 -4.67
N VAL A 179 13.63 -6.61 -3.77
CA VAL A 179 14.43 -7.35 -2.78
C VAL A 179 14.20 -6.87 -1.36
N GLY A 180 13.18 -6.08 -1.15
CA GLY A 180 12.78 -5.53 0.13
C GLY A 180 11.49 -4.73 0.03
N CYS A 181 10.82 -4.60 1.16
CA CYS A 181 9.63 -3.75 1.27
C CYS A 181 9.52 -3.11 2.66
N ALA A 182 8.72 -2.04 2.76
CA ALA A 182 8.46 -1.43 4.04
C ALA A 182 7.40 -2.22 4.82
N GLY A 183 7.65 -2.40 6.11
CA GLY A 183 6.63 -2.68 7.09
C GLY A 183 5.94 -1.40 7.54
N GLY A 184 5.03 -1.49 8.50
CA GLY A 184 4.32 -0.33 9.01
C GLY A 184 3.80 -0.47 10.43
N ALA A 185 3.38 0.65 10.99
CA ALA A 185 2.64 0.76 12.23
C ALA A 185 1.77 2.03 12.22
N ASN A 186 0.60 1.95 12.83
CA ASN A 186 -0.25 3.10 13.06
C ASN A 186 0.04 3.67 14.46
N VAL A 187 0.29 4.97 14.53
CA VAL A 187 0.32 5.74 15.76
C VAL A 187 -1.00 6.48 15.89
N ASN A 188 -1.81 6.07 16.85
CA ASN A 188 -3.13 6.61 17.13
C ASN A 188 -3.05 7.51 18.36
N VAL A 189 -3.35 8.78 18.18
CA VAL A 189 -3.28 9.80 19.22
C VAL A 189 -4.66 10.31 19.55
N SER A 190 -4.93 10.53 20.82
CA SER A 190 -6.19 11.07 21.27
C SER A 190 -5.99 12.15 22.34
N PHE A 191 -6.58 13.32 22.10
CA PHE A 191 -6.75 14.38 23.10
C PHE A 191 -8.18 14.34 23.58
N GLN A 192 -8.37 14.01 24.86
CA GLN A 192 -9.67 14.12 25.53
C GLN A 192 -9.75 15.45 26.24
N PHE A 193 -10.83 16.16 26.04
CA PHE A 193 -11.05 17.45 26.68
C PHE A 193 -12.52 17.61 27.09
N LYS A 194 -12.80 18.62 27.87
CA LYS A 194 -14.15 19.08 28.10
C LYS A 194 -14.32 20.42 27.39
N GLU A 195 -15.32 20.49 26.53
CA GLU A 195 -15.56 21.68 25.73
C GLU A 195 -15.68 22.96 26.55
N ASP A 196 -15.10 24.04 26.02
CA ASP A 196 -15.28 25.38 26.55
C ASP A 196 -16.52 26.02 25.96
N THR A 197 -17.49 26.37 26.75
CA THR A 197 -18.74 27.01 26.31
C THR A 197 -18.67 28.53 26.29
N TYR A 198 -17.55 29.11 26.74
CA TYR A 198 -17.34 30.55 26.70
C TYR A 198 -16.76 30.98 25.35
N ILE A 199 -17.51 31.79 24.64
CA ILE A 199 -17.08 32.48 23.43
C ILE A 199 -16.98 33.96 23.73
N PRO A 200 -15.83 34.64 23.50
CA PRO A 200 -15.68 36.06 23.77
C PRO A 200 -16.72 36.91 23.04
N GLU A 201 -17.22 37.94 23.72
CA GLU A 201 -18.18 38.88 23.14
C GLU A 201 -17.51 39.70 22.01
N GLY A 202 -18.15 39.71 20.85
CA GLY A 202 -17.62 40.40 19.66
C GLY A 202 -16.80 39.51 18.72
N ASP A 203 -16.54 38.26 19.11
CA ASP A 203 -15.95 37.30 18.21
C ASP A 203 -16.93 36.91 17.08
N VAL A 204 -16.34 36.61 15.93
CA VAL A 204 -17.03 36.04 14.78
C VAL A 204 -16.43 34.68 14.44
N ALA A 205 -17.21 33.81 13.81
CA ALA A 205 -16.72 32.49 13.43
C ALA A 205 -16.39 32.44 11.95
N VAL A 206 -15.29 31.74 11.68
CA VAL A 206 -14.72 31.56 10.35
C VAL A 206 -14.40 30.11 10.14
N LYS A 207 -14.78 29.57 8.98
CA LYS A 207 -14.27 28.28 8.52
C LYS A 207 -13.13 28.52 7.55
N VAL A 208 -11.97 28.00 7.90
CA VAL A 208 -10.79 27.97 7.06
C VAL A 208 -10.76 26.65 6.32
N SER A 209 -10.60 26.70 5.01
CA SER A 209 -10.59 25.54 4.12
C SER A 209 -9.31 25.53 3.31
N LEU A 210 -8.53 24.47 3.41
CA LEU A 210 -7.38 24.21 2.56
C LEU A 210 -7.73 23.04 1.62
N SER A 211 -7.63 23.26 0.32
CA SER A 211 -7.98 22.26 -0.70
C SER A 211 -7.11 22.40 -1.95
N GLY A 212 -7.30 21.50 -2.93
CA GLY A 212 -6.56 21.57 -4.20
C GLY A 212 -5.23 20.84 -4.21
N LEU A 213 -4.79 20.27 -3.08
CA LEU A 213 -3.54 19.53 -3.00
C LEU A 213 -3.62 18.21 -3.80
N LYS A 214 -2.48 17.75 -4.29
CA LYS A 214 -2.38 16.57 -5.15
C LYS A 214 -2.66 15.27 -4.39
N GLY A 215 -2.20 15.14 -3.14
CA GLY A 215 -2.30 13.90 -2.37
C GLY A 215 -1.47 12.76 -2.97
N GLY A 216 -1.81 11.53 -2.63
CA GLY A 216 -1.17 10.32 -3.14
C GLY A 216 -1.06 9.23 -2.09
N HIS A 217 -0.42 8.12 -2.46
CA HIS A 217 -0.18 7.02 -1.55
C HIS A 217 0.96 7.35 -0.57
N SER A 218 0.76 7.10 0.72
CA SER A 218 1.71 7.46 1.80
C SER A 218 3.02 6.66 1.78
N GLY A 219 3.13 5.65 0.94
CA GLY A 219 4.36 4.91 0.71
C GLY A 219 4.97 5.28 -0.64
N VAL A 220 4.33 4.86 -1.74
CA VAL A 220 4.87 4.99 -3.10
C VAL A 220 5.10 6.42 -3.53
N ASP A 221 4.26 7.38 -3.09
CA ASP A 221 4.34 8.78 -3.49
C ASP A 221 5.01 9.71 -2.47
N ILE A 222 5.32 9.23 -1.26
CA ILE A 222 5.79 10.09 -0.16
C ILE A 222 7.12 10.80 -0.49
N HIS A 223 7.94 10.19 -1.35
CA HIS A 223 9.23 10.76 -1.80
C HIS A 223 9.07 11.92 -2.78
N LEU A 224 7.88 12.12 -3.35
CA LEU A 224 7.62 13.17 -4.33
C LEU A 224 7.49 14.56 -3.69
N GLY A 225 7.56 14.65 -2.35
CA GLY A 225 7.49 15.92 -1.63
C GLY A 225 6.12 16.59 -1.69
N ARG A 226 5.05 15.81 -1.94
CA ARG A 226 3.68 16.36 -1.99
C ARG A 226 3.27 16.91 -0.64
N ALA A 227 2.63 18.08 -0.65
CA ALA A 227 2.19 18.74 0.56
C ALA A 227 1.13 17.92 1.30
N ASN A 228 1.16 18.01 2.63
CA ASN A 228 0.21 17.40 3.54
C ASN A 228 -0.73 18.48 4.09
N ALA A 229 -2.03 18.38 3.76
CA ALA A 229 -3.02 19.38 4.14
C ALA A 229 -3.09 19.62 5.66
N ASN A 230 -2.92 18.57 6.47
CA ASN A 230 -2.92 18.71 7.92
C ASN A 230 -1.73 19.55 8.41
N LYS A 231 -0.53 19.34 7.85
CA LYS A 231 0.64 20.15 8.20
C LYS A 231 0.44 21.62 7.81
N LEU A 232 -0.08 21.87 6.62
CA LEU A 232 -0.24 23.24 6.12
C LEU A 232 -1.29 24.02 6.90
N ILE A 233 -2.47 23.42 7.17
CA ILE A 233 -3.51 24.13 7.93
C ILE A 233 -3.07 24.42 9.35
N PHE A 234 -2.32 23.51 10.01
CA PHE A 234 -1.83 23.74 11.36
C PHE A 234 -0.73 24.81 11.42
N ARG A 235 0.11 24.92 10.40
CA ARG A 235 1.05 26.03 10.25
C ARG A 235 0.33 27.38 10.19
N PHE A 236 -0.75 27.47 9.42
CA PHE A 236 -1.62 28.66 9.39
C PHE A 236 -2.28 28.90 10.75
N LEU A 237 -2.88 27.88 11.36
CA LEU A 237 -3.58 28.00 12.65
C LEU A 237 -2.64 28.48 13.75
N LYS A 238 -1.38 28.06 13.75
CA LYS A 238 -0.40 28.52 14.74
C LYS A 238 -0.26 30.03 14.76
N GLU A 239 -0.10 30.66 13.59
CA GLU A 239 0.02 32.10 13.48
C GLU A 239 -1.31 32.79 13.78
N ALA A 240 -2.44 32.27 13.28
CA ALA A 240 -3.76 32.82 13.54
C ALA A 240 -4.10 32.84 15.03
N VAL A 241 -3.71 31.81 15.78
CA VAL A 241 -3.90 31.74 17.23
C VAL A 241 -2.94 32.68 17.96
N CYS A 242 -1.63 32.61 17.64
CA CYS A 242 -0.62 33.37 18.38
C CYS A 242 -0.74 34.89 18.18
N ASP A 243 -0.99 35.34 16.95
CA ASP A 243 -0.85 36.76 16.59
C ASP A 243 -2.19 37.45 16.34
N TYR A 244 -3.25 36.71 16.05
CA TYR A 244 -4.58 37.27 15.72
C TYR A 244 -5.66 36.94 16.74
N GLY A 245 -5.34 36.13 17.76
CA GLY A 245 -6.29 35.77 18.82
C GLY A 245 -7.37 34.79 18.38
N ALA A 246 -7.08 33.98 17.35
CA ALA A 246 -8.02 32.93 16.95
C ALA A 246 -8.16 31.83 18.01
N ARG A 247 -9.36 31.25 18.10
CA ARG A 247 -9.69 30.13 18.98
C ARG A 247 -10.29 29.00 18.17
N LEU A 248 -9.77 27.79 18.34
CA LEU A 248 -10.20 26.62 17.59
C LEU A 248 -11.47 26.00 18.16
N SER A 249 -12.46 25.75 17.32
CA SER A 249 -13.67 24.99 17.67
C SER A 249 -13.58 23.56 17.15
N SER A 250 -13.17 23.38 15.90
CA SER A 250 -13.02 22.04 15.31
C SER A 250 -12.00 22.03 14.19
N VAL A 251 -11.46 20.84 13.92
CA VAL A 251 -10.58 20.57 12.78
C VAL A 251 -10.91 19.23 12.16
N ALA A 252 -10.81 19.14 10.85
CA ALA A 252 -10.97 17.89 10.10
C ALA A 252 -10.05 17.90 8.87
N GLY A 253 -9.21 16.87 8.74
CA GLY A 253 -8.36 16.70 7.58
C GLY A 253 -7.95 15.25 7.39
N GLY A 254 -7.95 14.80 6.12
CA GLY A 254 -7.68 13.42 5.74
C GLY A 254 -8.79 12.43 6.09
N SER A 255 -8.77 11.28 5.46
CA SER A 255 -9.80 10.23 5.61
C SER A 255 -9.25 8.81 5.67
N LEU A 256 -8.07 8.56 5.08
CA LEU A 256 -7.45 7.24 4.99
C LEU A 256 -6.02 7.27 5.54
N PRO A 257 -5.61 6.30 6.38
CA PRO A 257 -4.27 6.25 6.94
C PRO A 257 -3.15 6.16 5.90
N ASN A 258 -3.38 5.46 4.80
CA ASN A 258 -2.42 5.23 3.73
C ASN A 258 -2.45 6.29 2.61
N ALA A 259 -3.18 7.38 2.78
CA ALA A 259 -3.24 8.49 1.83
C ALA A 259 -2.62 9.77 2.42
N ILE A 260 -1.89 10.52 1.59
CA ILE A 260 -1.45 11.88 1.91
C ILE A 260 -2.69 12.78 1.84
N PRO A 261 -3.06 13.49 2.94
CA PRO A 261 -4.28 14.29 2.96
C PRO A 261 -4.22 15.46 1.98
N ARG A 262 -5.30 15.63 1.20
CA ARG A 262 -5.44 16.62 0.14
C ARG A 262 -6.19 17.88 0.57
N GLU A 263 -6.96 17.75 1.64
CA GLU A 263 -7.86 18.78 2.15
C GLU A 263 -7.84 18.76 3.67
N ALA A 264 -7.97 19.95 4.26
CA ALA A 264 -8.15 20.13 5.69
C ALA A 264 -9.03 21.36 5.97
N PHE A 265 -9.82 21.29 7.02
CA PHE A 265 -10.79 22.29 7.39
C PHE A 265 -10.67 22.59 8.88
N ALA A 266 -10.81 23.86 9.26
CA ALA A 266 -10.89 24.28 10.65
C ALA A 266 -12.01 25.30 10.85
N VAL A 267 -12.73 25.19 11.95
CA VAL A 267 -13.64 26.26 12.40
C VAL A 267 -12.98 26.96 13.57
N ILE A 268 -12.79 28.26 13.44
CA ILE A 268 -12.18 29.12 14.46
C ILE A 268 -13.12 30.27 14.80
N THR A 269 -12.99 30.84 15.99
CA THR A 269 -13.49 32.19 16.28
C THR A 269 -12.30 33.16 16.27
N ILE A 270 -12.59 34.42 15.99
CA ILE A 270 -11.61 35.49 15.97
C ILE A 270 -12.28 36.80 16.40
N PRO A 271 -11.57 37.69 17.15
CA PRO A 271 -12.09 39.02 17.44
C PRO A 271 -12.53 39.74 16.17
N GLY A 272 -13.72 40.32 16.18
CA GLY A 272 -14.29 40.98 14.99
C GLY A 272 -13.39 42.05 14.37
N ASP A 273 -12.59 42.74 15.19
CA ASP A 273 -11.64 43.75 14.78
C ASP A 273 -10.44 43.16 14.00
N ASN A 274 -10.17 41.87 14.13
CA ASN A 274 -9.05 41.17 13.48
C ASN A 274 -9.44 40.44 12.17
N VAL A 275 -10.70 40.50 11.76
CA VAL A 275 -11.19 39.78 10.55
C VAL A 275 -10.46 40.26 9.29
N GLU A 276 -10.23 41.56 9.13
CA GLU A 276 -9.55 42.12 7.94
C GLU A 276 -8.08 41.64 7.89
N SER A 277 -7.40 41.62 9.03
CA SER A 277 -6.03 41.11 9.16
C SER A 277 -5.94 39.60 8.89
N LEU A 278 -6.97 38.82 9.26
CA LEU A 278 -7.05 37.41 8.92
C LEU A 278 -7.20 37.19 7.40
N TRP A 279 -7.93 38.06 6.68
CA TRP A 279 -7.99 38.05 5.23
C TRP A 279 -6.62 38.24 4.59
N GLU A 280 -5.84 39.20 5.11
CA GLU A 280 -4.48 39.45 4.64
C GLU A 280 -3.59 38.21 4.90
N LEU A 281 -3.66 37.63 6.09
CA LEU A 281 -2.93 36.42 6.45
C LEU A 281 -3.27 35.25 5.51
N VAL A 282 -4.54 35.04 5.18
CA VAL A 282 -4.96 33.97 4.23
C VAL A 282 -4.35 34.20 2.85
N ALA A 283 -4.33 35.44 2.37
CA ALA A 283 -3.71 35.79 1.09
C ALA A 283 -2.19 35.53 1.09
N ASP A 284 -1.50 35.90 2.18
CA ASP A 284 -0.07 35.65 2.34
C ASP A 284 0.26 34.16 2.34
N TYR A 285 -0.54 33.35 3.05
CA TYR A 285 -0.37 31.90 3.06
C TYR A 285 -0.69 31.25 1.72
N GLN A 286 -1.68 31.77 0.98
CA GLN A 286 -2.01 31.31 -0.37
C GLN A 286 -0.80 31.47 -1.30
N ASP A 287 -0.16 32.64 -1.27
CA ASP A 287 1.02 32.92 -2.10
C ASP A 287 2.24 32.11 -1.63
N MET A 288 2.41 31.94 -0.31
CA MET A 288 3.48 31.15 0.28
C MET A 288 3.36 29.68 -0.14
N PHE A 289 2.19 29.05 0.03
CA PHE A 289 1.98 27.66 -0.32
C PHE A 289 2.17 27.38 -1.81
N ARG A 290 1.68 28.27 -2.69
CA ARG A 290 1.93 28.19 -4.14
C ARG A 290 3.42 28.26 -4.49
N THR A 291 4.19 29.03 -3.74
CA THR A 291 5.62 29.17 -3.97
C THR A 291 6.40 27.95 -3.48
N GLU A 292 6.02 27.38 -2.34
CA GLU A 292 6.68 26.23 -1.73
C GLU A 292 6.34 24.92 -2.46
N ASP A 293 5.13 24.77 -2.96
CA ASP A 293 4.64 23.52 -3.56
C ASP A 293 4.78 23.45 -5.09
N MET A 294 5.60 24.32 -5.65
CA MET A 294 6.08 24.31 -7.05
C MET A 294 4.99 23.97 -8.11
N GLY A 295 3.83 24.59 -8.02
CA GLY A 295 2.83 24.57 -9.08
C GLY A 295 1.60 23.70 -8.84
N VAL A 296 1.31 23.32 -7.62
CA VAL A 296 0.00 22.79 -7.24
C VAL A 296 -0.98 23.96 -7.13
N GLU A 297 -2.21 23.76 -7.63
CA GLU A 297 -3.29 24.76 -7.50
C GLU A 297 -3.90 24.68 -6.09
N ASP A 298 -3.11 25.00 -5.08
CA ASP A 298 -3.58 25.04 -3.70
C ASP A 298 -4.54 26.20 -3.51
N GLN A 299 -5.57 25.97 -2.75
CA GLN A 299 -6.51 27.00 -2.33
C GLN A 299 -6.62 26.99 -0.81
N ILE A 300 -6.30 28.10 -0.19
CA ILE A 300 -6.70 28.39 1.18
C ILE A 300 -7.73 29.49 1.14
N ASP A 301 -8.92 29.18 1.61
CA ASP A 301 -10.05 30.09 1.65
C ASP A 301 -10.59 30.17 3.07
N PHE A 302 -11.33 31.22 3.37
CA PHE A 302 -12.19 31.21 4.51
C PHE A 302 -13.58 31.81 4.21
N GLU A 303 -14.56 31.33 4.92
CA GLU A 303 -15.93 31.81 4.87
C GLU A 303 -16.46 32.12 6.27
N MET A 304 -17.27 33.15 6.38
CA MET A 304 -18.00 33.43 7.62
C MET A 304 -19.03 32.34 7.85
N VAL A 305 -19.08 31.81 9.06
CA VAL A 305 -20.05 30.77 9.46
C VAL A 305 -20.78 31.19 10.74
N GLU A 306 -21.81 30.44 11.12
CA GLU A 306 -22.48 30.63 12.41
C GLU A 306 -21.50 30.37 13.56
N LEU A 307 -21.62 31.15 14.65
CA LEU A 307 -20.82 30.94 15.84
C LEU A 307 -21.04 29.51 16.36
N PRO A 308 -19.96 28.77 16.63
CA PRO A 308 -20.09 27.46 17.25
C PRO A 308 -20.64 27.59 18.67
N SER A 309 -21.17 26.50 19.19
CA SER A 309 -21.65 26.47 20.59
C SER A 309 -20.50 26.29 21.60
N THR A 310 -19.37 25.77 21.16
CA THR A 310 -18.24 25.36 21.99
C THR A 310 -16.91 25.60 21.28
N LEU A 311 -15.85 25.75 22.08
CA LEU A 311 -14.47 25.85 21.65
C LEU A 311 -13.65 24.74 22.30
N ILE A 312 -12.55 24.38 21.65
CA ILE A 312 -11.49 23.58 22.26
C ILE A 312 -10.79 24.44 23.33
N PRO A 313 -10.57 23.95 24.57
CA PRO A 313 -9.83 24.69 25.58
C PRO A 313 -8.46 25.16 25.09
N GLU A 314 -8.02 26.36 25.46
CA GLU A 314 -6.78 26.98 25.00
C GLU A 314 -5.56 26.06 25.17
N GLU A 315 -5.45 25.43 26.34
CA GLU A 315 -4.35 24.53 26.66
C GLU A 315 -4.30 23.35 25.64
N ILE A 316 -5.44 22.73 25.36
CA ILE A 316 -5.54 21.60 24.39
C ILE A 316 -5.28 22.08 22.96
N GLN A 317 -5.80 23.26 22.59
CA GLN A 317 -5.54 23.89 21.31
C GLN A 317 -4.04 24.11 21.07
N ASP A 318 -3.37 24.74 22.04
CA ASP A 318 -1.96 25.08 21.93
C ASP A 318 -1.08 23.84 21.91
N ASP A 319 -1.39 22.86 22.75
CA ASP A 319 -0.71 21.56 22.78
C ASP A 319 -0.89 20.79 21.48
N LEU A 320 -2.12 20.73 20.93
CA LEU A 320 -2.41 20.11 19.64
C LEU A 320 -1.62 20.78 18.51
N ILE A 321 -1.68 22.13 18.43
CA ILE A 321 -1.00 22.88 17.36
C ILE A 321 0.51 22.64 17.45
N ASN A 322 1.10 22.74 18.65
CA ASN A 322 2.53 22.52 18.81
C ASN A 322 2.94 21.08 18.53
N ALA A 323 2.14 20.08 18.91
CA ALA A 323 2.42 18.69 18.61
C ALA A 323 2.35 18.38 17.12
N ILE A 324 1.33 18.88 16.42
CA ILE A 324 1.19 18.71 14.96
C ILE A 324 2.33 19.41 14.21
N GLU A 325 2.72 20.62 14.62
CA GLU A 325 3.87 21.32 14.03
C GLU A 325 5.18 20.55 14.28
N GLY A 326 5.37 20.06 15.51
CA GLY A 326 6.60 19.36 15.91
C GLY A 326 6.71 17.92 15.44
N CYS A 327 5.61 17.25 15.08
CA CYS A 327 5.65 15.85 14.67
C CYS A 327 6.29 15.67 13.28
N GLN A 328 7.04 14.57 13.13
CA GLN A 328 7.67 14.22 11.86
C GLN A 328 6.60 13.83 10.82
N ASN A 329 6.80 14.27 9.58
CA ASN A 329 5.97 13.92 8.43
C ASN A 329 6.80 13.89 7.15
N GLY A 330 6.49 13.00 6.23
CA GLY A 330 7.23 12.80 4.99
C GLY A 330 8.37 11.78 5.12
N VAL A 331 9.37 11.88 4.27
CA VAL A 331 10.56 11.03 4.29
C VAL A 331 11.43 11.37 5.50
N ILE A 332 11.80 10.35 6.29
CA ILE A 332 12.63 10.50 7.48
C ILE A 332 14.05 10.04 7.24
N SER A 333 14.21 8.89 6.58
CA SER A 333 15.54 8.35 6.24
C SER A 333 15.53 7.62 4.91
N MET A 334 16.73 7.54 4.30
CA MET A 334 16.98 6.88 3.02
C MET A 334 17.86 5.66 3.24
N LEU A 335 17.68 4.61 2.40
CA LEU A 335 18.55 3.45 2.42
C LEU A 335 19.95 3.80 1.89
N HIS A 336 21.00 3.39 2.64
CA HIS A 336 22.38 3.65 2.25
C HIS A 336 22.78 2.86 0.99
N ASP A 337 22.39 1.58 0.95
CA ASP A 337 22.82 0.65 -0.12
C ASP A 337 21.94 0.72 -1.37
N PHE A 338 20.83 1.45 -1.32
CA PHE A 338 19.92 1.68 -2.44
C PHE A 338 19.66 3.19 -2.60
N PRO A 339 20.56 3.93 -3.28
CA PRO A 339 20.43 5.37 -3.47
C PRO A 339 19.08 5.75 -4.10
N GLY A 340 18.42 6.76 -3.53
CA GLY A 340 17.10 7.21 -3.98
C GLY A 340 15.93 6.42 -3.38
N THR A 341 16.18 5.38 -2.58
CA THR A 341 15.15 4.57 -1.95
C THR A 341 14.91 4.98 -0.49
N ILE A 342 13.65 5.10 -0.11
CA ILE A 342 13.24 5.47 1.24
C ILE A 342 13.43 4.27 2.19
N GLU A 343 14.04 4.51 3.35
CA GLU A 343 14.06 3.57 4.46
C GLU A 343 12.85 3.76 5.36
N SER A 344 12.62 4.99 5.83
CA SER A 344 11.55 5.30 6.79
C SER A 344 10.80 6.56 6.42
N SER A 345 9.51 6.55 6.65
CA SER A 345 8.62 7.70 6.45
C SER A 345 7.50 7.74 7.50
N SER A 346 6.88 8.90 7.61
CA SER A 346 5.70 9.13 8.44
C SER A 346 4.68 9.92 7.64
N ASN A 347 3.41 9.58 7.77
CA ASN A 347 2.30 10.31 7.15
C ASN A 347 1.28 10.72 8.20
N LEU A 348 1.18 12.00 8.48
CA LEU A 348 0.12 12.59 9.31
C LEU A 348 -1.20 12.52 8.53
N ALA A 349 -1.85 11.38 8.60
CA ALA A 349 -2.94 11.01 7.71
C ALA A 349 -4.27 11.66 8.06
N ILE A 350 -4.64 11.65 9.33
CA ILE A 350 -5.96 12.10 9.80
C ILE A 350 -5.80 12.97 11.03
N VAL A 351 -6.48 14.11 11.04
CA VAL A 351 -6.74 14.90 12.23
C VAL A 351 -8.23 15.22 12.26
N LYS A 352 -8.92 14.87 13.33
CA LYS A 352 -10.37 15.04 13.37
C LYS A 352 -10.86 15.33 14.79
N THR A 353 -11.66 16.38 14.94
CA THR A 353 -12.43 16.68 16.15
C THR A 353 -13.80 16.00 16.09
N SER A 354 -14.21 15.38 17.18
CA SER A 354 -15.55 14.86 17.40
C SER A 354 -15.91 15.02 18.86
N ASP A 355 -17.03 15.66 19.18
CA ASP A 355 -17.47 15.96 20.55
C ASP A 355 -16.31 16.43 21.44
N GLU A 356 -16.00 15.73 22.52
CA GLU A 356 -14.91 16.04 23.47
C GLU A 356 -13.59 15.28 23.17
N LEU A 357 -13.34 14.96 21.88
CA LEU A 357 -12.20 14.16 21.44
C LEU A 357 -11.56 14.71 20.16
N ILE A 358 -10.23 14.79 20.13
CA ILE A 358 -9.47 14.98 18.90
C ILE A 358 -8.67 13.70 18.64
N GLU A 359 -8.89 13.10 17.48
CA GLU A 359 -8.13 11.96 16.99
C GLU A 359 -7.08 12.41 15.99
N VAL A 360 -5.86 11.91 16.16
CA VAL A 360 -4.78 12.03 15.18
C VAL A 360 -4.30 10.64 14.81
N LYS A 361 -4.23 10.34 13.49
CA LYS A 361 -3.72 9.06 13.00
C LYS A 361 -2.52 9.29 12.09
N ILE A 362 -1.44 8.60 12.41
CA ILE A 362 -0.18 8.69 11.69
C ILE A 362 0.23 7.29 11.26
N LEU A 363 0.54 7.11 9.99
CA LEU A 363 1.08 5.85 9.47
C LEU A 363 2.60 5.98 9.31
N VAL A 364 3.32 5.15 10.03
CA VAL A 364 4.78 5.01 9.93
C VAL A 364 5.11 3.82 9.05
N ARG A 365 6.07 3.99 8.13
CA ARG A 365 6.60 2.93 7.28
C ARG A 365 8.11 2.85 7.42
N SER A 366 8.65 1.63 7.42
CA SER A 366 10.10 1.40 7.38
C SER A 366 10.42 -0.02 6.90
N SER A 367 11.51 -0.17 6.15
CA SER A 367 12.08 -1.49 5.80
C SER A 367 12.85 -2.11 6.97
N SER A 368 13.05 -1.38 8.07
CA SER A 368 13.72 -1.82 9.30
C SER A 368 12.80 -1.67 10.50
N GLU A 369 12.53 -2.77 11.21
CA GLU A 369 11.66 -2.77 12.40
C GLU A 369 12.17 -1.81 13.47
N SER A 370 13.47 -1.84 13.79
CA SER A 370 14.07 -0.97 14.80
C SER A 370 13.97 0.51 14.44
N ARG A 371 14.00 0.86 13.15
CA ARG A 371 13.80 2.23 12.67
C ARG A 371 12.33 2.63 12.74
N ARG A 372 11.42 1.74 12.36
CA ARG A 372 9.98 1.93 12.53
C ARG A 372 9.65 2.25 13.99
N ASP A 373 10.12 1.41 14.92
CA ASP A 373 9.87 1.57 16.34
C ASP A 373 10.48 2.88 16.89
N SER A 374 11.66 3.27 16.38
CA SER A 374 12.28 4.55 16.73
C SER A 374 11.45 5.76 16.27
N VAL A 375 10.85 5.70 15.08
CA VAL A 375 9.96 6.77 14.59
C VAL A 375 8.68 6.81 15.39
N CYS A 376 8.06 5.66 15.68
CA CYS A 376 6.87 5.57 16.54
C CYS A 376 7.15 6.16 17.93
N SER A 377 8.25 5.79 18.57
CA SER A 377 8.65 6.32 19.88
C SER A 377 8.91 7.83 19.85
N SER A 378 9.47 8.37 18.77
CA SER A 378 9.64 9.81 18.58
C SER A 378 8.29 10.54 18.50
N LEU A 379 7.34 10.00 17.73
CA LEU A 379 5.98 10.54 17.64
C LEU A 379 5.25 10.45 18.98
N GLU A 380 5.32 9.28 19.66
CA GLU A 380 4.78 9.10 20.99
C GLU A 380 5.30 10.19 21.94
N SER A 381 6.62 10.44 21.95
CA SER A 381 7.24 11.45 22.81
C SER A 381 6.68 12.84 22.56
N VAL A 382 6.50 13.25 21.30
CA VAL A 382 5.95 14.57 20.95
C VAL A 382 4.52 14.72 21.47
N PHE A 383 3.65 13.74 21.21
CA PHE A 383 2.25 13.82 21.62
C PHE A 383 2.04 13.58 23.11
N ALA A 384 2.87 12.76 23.76
CA ALA A 384 2.83 12.59 25.20
C ALA A 384 3.23 13.88 25.95
N LEU A 385 4.22 14.63 25.44
CA LEU A 385 4.58 15.96 25.97
C LEU A 385 3.44 16.96 25.84
N ALA A 386 2.58 16.82 24.85
CA ALA A 386 1.35 17.58 24.62
C ALA A 386 0.14 17.02 25.42
N GLY A 387 0.34 16.12 26.35
CA GLY A 387 -0.71 15.56 27.19
C GLY A 387 -1.67 14.58 26.52
N ALA A 388 -1.40 14.16 25.30
CA ALA A 388 -2.25 13.21 24.58
C ALA A 388 -2.00 11.76 25.01
N LYS A 389 -3.02 10.91 24.85
CA LYS A 389 -2.87 9.46 24.91
C LYS A 389 -2.41 8.96 23.53
N VAL A 390 -1.39 8.13 23.53
CA VAL A 390 -0.84 7.52 22.31
C VAL A 390 -0.94 6.00 22.38
N GLU A 391 -1.38 5.37 21.31
CA GLU A 391 -1.49 3.92 21.17
C GLU A 391 -0.96 3.49 19.80
N GLU A 392 -0.11 2.48 19.76
CA GLU A 392 0.34 1.88 18.53
C GLU A 392 -0.52 0.68 18.14
N SER A 393 -0.74 0.46 16.85
CA SER A 393 -1.51 -0.67 16.33
C SER A 393 -1.11 -1.02 14.90
N GLY A 394 -1.62 -2.15 14.39
CA GLY A 394 -1.44 -2.52 12.98
C GLY A 394 0.02 -2.71 12.59
N HIS A 395 0.83 -3.25 13.50
CA HIS A 395 2.23 -3.55 13.21
C HIS A 395 2.33 -4.69 12.21
N TYR A 396 3.11 -4.48 11.16
CA TYR A 396 3.56 -5.53 10.26
C TYR A 396 5.04 -5.32 9.91
N ASN A 397 5.73 -6.44 9.66
CA ASN A 397 7.16 -6.43 9.42
C ASN A 397 7.47 -6.00 8.00
N GLY A 398 8.60 -5.28 7.84
CA GLY A 398 9.19 -5.04 6.55
C GLY A 398 10.04 -6.23 6.09
N TRP A 399 10.34 -6.26 4.83
CA TRP A 399 11.34 -7.15 4.24
C TRP A 399 12.64 -6.37 4.06
N GLN A 400 13.63 -6.72 4.90
CA GLN A 400 14.90 -6.02 4.89
C GLN A 400 15.71 -6.38 3.63
N PRO A 401 16.14 -5.39 2.84
CA PRO A 401 16.86 -5.63 1.60
C PRO A 401 18.19 -6.35 1.83
N ASN A 402 18.48 -7.36 0.98
CA ASN A 402 19.77 -8.05 0.96
C ASN A 402 20.42 -7.96 -0.43
N ILE A 403 21.31 -7.00 -0.62
CA ILE A 403 22.06 -6.82 -1.87
C ILE A 403 22.97 -8.02 -2.23
N ASN A 404 23.33 -8.84 -1.26
CA ASN A 404 24.20 -10.00 -1.44
C ASN A 404 23.41 -11.31 -1.60
N SER A 405 22.10 -11.24 -1.80
CA SER A 405 21.23 -12.40 -2.00
C SER A 405 21.74 -13.28 -3.17
N PRO A 406 21.98 -14.58 -2.94
CA PRO A 406 22.36 -15.50 -4.00
C PRO A 406 21.31 -15.61 -5.12
N ILE A 407 20.01 -15.63 -4.76
CA ILE A 407 18.96 -15.71 -5.78
C ILE A 407 18.87 -14.41 -6.58
N LEU A 408 19.04 -13.24 -5.97
CA LEU A 408 19.10 -11.97 -6.68
C LEU A 408 20.22 -11.99 -7.73
N ASN A 409 21.42 -12.42 -7.37
CA ASN A 409 22.56 -12.46 -8.27
C ASN A 409 22.33 -13.44 -9.43
N LEU A 410 21.73 -14.60 -9.17
CA LEU A 410 21.35 -15.58 -10.19
C LEU A 410 20.32 -14.97 -11.14
N MET A 411 19.28 -14.33 -10.61
CA MET A 411 18.21 -13.72 -11.41
C MET A 411 18.72 -12.56 -12.25
N LYS A 412 19.60 -11.71 -11.72
CA LYS A 412 20.25 -10.64 -12.50
C LYS A 412 20.99 -11.19 -13.73
N SER A 413 21.82 -12.23 -13.52
CA SER A 413 22.56 -12.85 -14.63
C SER A 413 21.62 -13.54 -15.63
N THR A 414 20.59 -14.23 -15.15
CA THR A 414 19.58 -14.86 -15.99
C THR A 414 18.84 -13.86 -16.86
N TYR A 415 18.41 -12.73 -16.27
CA TYR A 415 17.71 -11.67 -16.98
C TYR A 415 18.60 -11.02 -18.07
N LEU A 416 19.87 -10.75 -17.72
CA LEU A 416 20.87 -10.22 -18.66
C LEU A 416 21.08 -11.16 -19.85
N ASP A 417 21.22 -12.48 -19.58
CA ASP A 417 21.44 -13.49 -20.60
C ASP A 417 20.22 -13.60 -21.57
N LEU A 418 19.00 -13.49 -21.03
CA LEU A 418 17.78 -13.61 -21.83
C LEU A 418 17.48 -12.35 -22.66
N PHE A 419 17.65 -11.17 -22.06
CA PHE A 419 17.12 -9.93 -22.62
C PHE A 419 18.19 -8.90 -22.99
N GLY A 420 19.47 -9.18 -22.72
CA GLY A 420 20.59 -8.32 -23.09
C GLY A 420 20.69 -6.98 -22.31
N LYS A 421 19.95 -6.85 -21.22
CA LYS A 421 19.96 -5.69 -20.32
C LYS A 421 19.94 -6.17 -18.87
N GLU A 422 20.52 -5.39 -17.95
CA GLU A 422 20.37 -5.66 -16.53
C GLU A 422 18.98 -5.27 -16.04
N PRO A 423 18.37 -6.04 -15.11
CA PRO A 423 17.16 -5.63 -14.45
C PRO A 423 17.45 -4.55 -13.41
N GLU A 424 16.45 -3.73 -13.09
CA GLU A 424 16.54 -2.77 -12.00
C GLU A 424 16.28 -3.48 -10.66
N VAL A 425 17.13 -3.26 -9.66
CA VAL A 425 16.93 -3.78 -8.31
C VAL A 425 16.31 -2.70 -7.46
N LYS A 426 15.16 -3.00 -6.86
CA LYS A 426 14.35 -2.03 -6.11
C LYS A 426 13.94 -2.52 -4.73
N VAL A 427 13.56 -1.59 -3.89
CA VAL A 427 12.90 -1.81 -2.60
C VAL A 427 11.60 -1.03 -2.62
N MET A 428 10.49 -1.69 -2.32
CA MET A 428 9.17 -1.07 -2.32
C MET A 428 8.92 -0.37 -0.98
N HIS A 429 8.52 0.90 -1.02
CA HIS A 429 8.14 1.62 0.20
C HIS A 429 6.64 1.47 0.51
N ALA A 430 6.14 0.25 0.30
CA ALA A 430 4.80 -0.21 0.66
C ALA A 430 4.90 -1.64 1.20
N GLY A 431 3.82 -2.21 1.71
CA GLY A 431 3.80 -3.60 2.16
C GLY A 431 3.85 -4.58 0.99
N LEU A 432 4.48 -5.73 1.20
CA LEU A 432 4.38 -6.94 0.40
C LEU A 432 4.31 -8.12 1.37
N GLU A 433 3.62 -9.18 0.99
CA GLU A 433 3.53 -10.40 1.80
C GLU A 433 4.91 -10.99 2.16
N CYS A 434 5.93 -10.74 1.33
CA CYS A 434 7.34 -11.11 1.60
C CYS A 434 7.83 -10.62 2.97
N GLY A 435 7.43 -9.42 3.41
CA GLY A 435 7.82 -8.89 4.73
C GLY A 435 7.26 -9.73 5.88
N ILE A 436 6.00 -10.15 5.76
CA ILE A 436 5.33 -10.97 6.75
C ILE A 436 5.87 -12.40 6.71
N ILE A 437 6.01 -12.96 5.50
CA ILE A 437 6.57 -14.30 5.28
C ILE A 437 7.98 -14.39 5.84
N GLN A 438 8.83 -13.38 5.66
CA GLN A 438 10.18 -13.35 6.24
C GLN A 438 10.16 -13.44 7.77
N GLY A 439 9.14 -12.90 8.43
CA GLY A 439 8.97 -13.03 9.88
C GLY A 439 8.82 -14.50 10.33
N ALA A 440 8.13 -15.32 9.55
CA ALA A 440 7.95 -16.75 9.80
C ALA A 440 9.10 -17.62 9.24
N TYR A 441 9.78 -17.14 8.20
CA TYR A 441 10.84 -17.83 7.46
C TYR A 441 12.07 -16.92 7.27
N PRO A 442 12.82 -16.59 8.34
CA PRO A 442 13.88 -15.57 8.31
C PRO A 442 15.08 -15.92 7.43
N ASP A 443 15.30 -17.22 7.16
CA ASP A 443 16.43 -17.70 6.35
C ASP A 443 16.06 -17.86 4.86
N MET A 444 14.80 -17.63 4.48
CA MET A 444 14.33 -17.78 3.09
C MET A 444 14.84 -16.62 2.23
N ASP A 445 15.53 -16.95 1.13
CA ASP A 445 16.04 -15.95 0.19
C ASP A 445 14.95 -15.59 -0.83
N MET A 446 14.59 -14.30 -0.92
CA MET A 446 13.38 -13.88 -1.63
C MET A 446 13.67 -12.84 -2.70
N VAL A 447 12.91 -12.89 -3.80
CA VAL A 447 12.82 -11.85 -4.83
C VAL A 447 11.37 -11.76 -5.30
N SER A 448 10.85 -10.53 -5.47
CA SER A 448 9.55 -10.30 -6.09
C SER A 448 9.71 -9.80 -7.51
N ILE A 449 8.88 -10.33 -8.41
CA ILE A 449 8.85 -10.06 -9.86
C ILE A 449 7.41 -10.04 -10.35
N GLY A 450 7.19 -9.45 -11.52
CA GLY A 450 5.87 -9.47 -12.15
C GLY A 450 5.87 -8.85 -13.56
N PRO A 451 4.77 -9.02 -14.30
CA PRO A 451 4.57 -8.39 -15.59
C PRO A 451 4.26 -6.89 -15.45
N ASP A 452 4.23 -6.18 -16.58
CA ASP A 452 3.71 -4.82 -16.61
C ASP A 452 2.19 -4.86 -16.37
N LEU A 453 1.79 -4.33 -15.24
CA LEU A 453 0.41 -4.13 -14.82
C LEU A 453 0.20 -2.64 -14.58
N GLU A 454 -0.89 -2.09 -15.06
CA GLU A 454 -1.22 -0.68 -14.89
C GLU A 454 -2.61 -0.53 -14.27
N TYR A 455 -2.74 0.48 -13.44
CA TYR A 455 -3.97 0.87 -12.75
C TYR A 455 -4.62 -0.25 -11.91
N PRO A 456 -3.84 -1.00 -11.08
CA PRO A 456 -4.43 -1.98 -10.18
C PRO A 456 -5.50 -1.31 -9.30
N HIS A 457 -6.41 -2.11 -8.75
CA HIS A 457 -7.52 -1.64 -7.91
C HIS A 457 -8.47 -0.63 -8.58
N SER A 458 -8.48 -0.59 -9.90
CA SER A 458 -9.28 0.34 -10.71
C SER A 458 -9.99 -0.40 -11.86
N PRO A 459 -11.15 0.09 -12.31
CA PRO A 459 -11.79 -0.43 -13.53
C PRO A 459 -10.97 -0.25 -14.81
N ASP A 460 -9.86 0.49 -14.75
CA ASP A 460 -8.91 0.66 -15.85
C ASP A 460 -7.73 -0.32 -15.77
N GLU A 461 -7.75 -1.26 -14.82
CA GLU A 461 -6.72 -2.27 -14.62
C GLU A 461 -6.44 -3.05 -15.92
N ARG A 462 -5.14 -3.18 -16.24
CA ARG A 462 -4.70 -3.89 -17.45
C ARG A 462 -3.32 -4.51 -17.28
N VAL A 463 -3.10 -5.63 -17.95
CA VAL A 463 -1.81 -6.36 -17.96
C VAL A 463 -1.26 -6.48 -19.38
N ASN A 464 0.03 -6.24 -19.54
CA ASN A 464 0.69 -6.24 -20.85
C ASN A 464 1.02 -7.66 -21.32
N ILE A 465 0.56 -8.02 -22.53
CA ILE A 465 0.69 -9.36 -23.10
C ILE A 465 2.16 -9.77 -23.29
N HIS A 466 3.00 -8.87 -23.77
CA HIS A 466 4.41 -9.17 -24.05
C HIS A 466 5.23 -9.31 -22.77
N SER A 467 4.90 -8.53 -21.73
CA SER A 467 5.57 -8.64 -20.44
C SER A 467 5.27 -9.97 -19.75
N VAL A 468 4.05 -10.50 -19.87
CA VAL A 468 3.69 -11.83 -19.35
C VAL A 468 4.55 -12.92 -20.00
N GLN A 469 4.79 -12.86 -21.31
CA GLN A 469 5.68 -13.80 -21.98
C GLN A 469 7.11 -13.72 -21.45
N LYS A 470 7.64 -12.50 -21.25
CA LYS A 470 9.00 -12.32 -20.73
C LYS A 470 9.13 -12.83 -19.29
N ILE A 471 8.15 -12.58 -18.42
CA ILE A 471 8.15 -13.10 -17.06
C ILE A 471 8.09 -14.63 -17.06
N TRP A 472 7.30 -15.24 -17.94
CA TRP A 472 7.29 -16.70 -18.11
C TRP A 472 8.68 -17.24 -18.48
N GLU A 473 9.32 -16.67 -19.51
CA GLU A 473 10.68 -17.04 -19.93
C GLU A 473 11.69 -16.86 -18.80
N PHE A 474 11.56 -15.78 -18.04
CA PHE A 474 12.45 -15.46 -16.93
C PHE A 474 12.30 -16.43 -15.75
N ILE A 475 11.06 -16.72 -15.32
CA ILE A 475 10.79 -17.69 -14.25
C ILE A 475 11.34 -19.06 -14.63
N THR A 476 11.00 -19.55 -15.82
CA THR A 476 11.39 -20.90 -16.25
C THR A 476 12.89 -21.06 -16.40
N ALA A 477 13.59 -20.08 -16.96
CA ALA A 477 15.04 -20.08 -17.03
C ALA A 477 15.71 -19.96 -15.66
N THR A 478 15.11 -19.23 -14.72
CA THR A 478 15.58 -19.12 -13.33
C THR A 478 15.45 -20.46 -12.62
N LEU A 479 14.30 -21.13 -12.72
CA LEU A 479 14.06 -22.45 -12.10
C LEU A 479 15.02 -23.54 -12.61
N GLU A 480 15.41 -23.50 -13.89
CA GLU A 480 16.39 -24.42 -14.46
C GLU A 480 17.81 -24.21 -13.90
N ARG A 481 18.16 -22.96 -13.52
CA ARG A 481 19.49 -22.57 -13.06
C ARG A 481 19.68 -22.72 -11.54
N ILE A 482 18.61 -22.68 -10.74
CA ILE A 482 18.63 -22.96 -9.31
C ILE A 482 18.95 -24.45 -9.08
#